data_66943988fdd3d7c6be439d73230a9dbc
#
_entry.id   66943988fdd3d7c6be439d73230a9dbc
#
_cell.length_a   1.000
_cell.length_b   1.000
_cell.length_c   1.000
_cell.angle_alpha   90.00
_cell.angle_beta   90.00
_cell.angle_gamma   90.00
#
_symmetry.space_group_name_H-M   'P 1'
#
loop_
_entity.id
_entity.type
_entity.pdbx_description
1 polymer ?
#
loop_
_entity_poly.entity_id
_entity_poly.type
_entity_poly.pdbx_seq_one_letter_code
_entity_poly.pdbx_strand_id
1 'polypeptide(L)'
;MKIIKKILLLTLISPIMAITLAFSPFKNGKVIMIVTLEVKNFTEWKKGFDAGYPVREKAGIKVLSVCSSTEIENQIVVIEEAESAQAAHNFLTLLKSKQKEGDMTKMNVKLYDKAE
;
A
#
# COMPACT_ATOMS: atom_id res chain seq x y z
N MET A 1 3.49 -27.05 -41.15
CA MET A 1 2.75 -27.68 -40.14
C MET A 1 3.12 -27.17 -38.77
N LYS A 2 4.32 -27.40 -38.36
CA LYS A 2 4.75 -26.99 -37.05
C LYS A 2 4.64 -25.51 -36.83
N ILE A 3 4.94 -24.78 -37.87
CA ILE A 3 4.92 -23.34 -37.79
C ILE A 3 3.54 -22.82 -37.47
N ILE A 4 2.54 -23.45 -38.05
CA ILE A 4 1.16 -23.05 -37.83
C ILE A 4 0.77 -23.21 -36.39
N LYS A 5 1.23 -24.28 -35.78
CA LYS A 5 0.91 -24.54 -34.39
C LYS A 5 1.47 -23.45 -33.49
N LYS A 6 2.65 -22.99 -33.79
CA LYS A 6 3.29 -21.96 -33.02
C LYS A 6 2.50 -20.66 -33.09
N ILE A 7 2.01 -20.38 -34.27
CA ILE A 7 1.24 -19.18 -34.48
C ILE A 7 -0.03 -19.21 -33.64
N LEU A 8 -0.66 -20.37 -33.56
CA LEU A 8 -1.86 -20.51 -32.77
C LEU A 8 -1.60 -20.24 -31.30
N LEU A 9 -0.47 -20.70 -30.83
CA LEU A 9 -0.14 -20.48 -29.45
C LEU A 9 0.00 -19.00 -29.13
N LEU A 10 0.64 -18.29 -30.04
CA LEU A 10 0.82 -16.87 -29.83
C LEU A 10 -0.51 -16.16 -29.83
N THR A 11 -1.42 -16.62 -30.67
CA THR A 11 -2.73 -16.03 -30.74
C THR A 11 -3.48 -16.18 -29.41
N LEU A 12 -3.30 -17.31 -28.77
CA LEU A 12 -3.98 -17.56 -27.52
C LEU A 12 -3.45 -16.66 -26.42
N ILE A 13 -2.18 -16.38 -26.46
CA ILE A 13 -1.60 -15.55 -25.43
C ILE A 13 -2.12 -14.13 -25.48
N SER A 14 -2.27 -13.59 -26.66
CA SER A 14 -2.74 -12.23 -26.81
C SER A 14 -4.08 -11.95 -26.15
N PRO A 15 -5.08 -12.77 -26.35
CA PRO A 15 -6.37 -12.54 -25.68
C PRO A 15 -6.26 -12.54 -24.17
N ILE A 16 -5.42 -13.38 -23.64
CA ILE A 16 -5.25 -13.45 -22.21
C ILE A 16 -4.72 -12.13 -21.67
N MET A 17 -3.76 -11.57 -22.35
CA MET A 17 -3.21 -10.30 -21.91
C MET A 17 -4.23 -9.19 -22.00
N ALA A 18 -5.02 -9.21 -23.03
CA ALA A 18 -6.05 -8.20 -23.17
C ALA A 18 -7.06 -8.28 -22.03
N ILE A 19 -7.40 -9.48 -21.63
CA ILE A 19 -8.32 -9.67 -20.51
C ILE A 19 -7.74 -9.13 -19.24
N THR A 20 -6.46 -9.36 -19.04
CA THR A 20 -5.79 -8.86 -17.84
C THR A 20 -5.86 -7.36 -17.77
N LEU A 21 -5.64 -6.70 -18.88
CA LEU A 21 -5.73 -5.25 -18.90
C LEU A 21 -7.14 -4.77 -18.61
N ALA A 22 -8.12 -5.51 -19.09
CA ALA A 22 -9.50 -5.14 -18.89
C ALA A 22 -9.89 -5.20 -17.42
N PHE A 23 -9.19 -6.00 -16.65
CA PHE A 23 -9.49 -6.10 -15.24
C PHE A 23 -8.79 -5.08 -14.38
N SER A 24 -8.10 -4.19 -14.99
CA SER A 24 -7.43 -3.17 -14.24
C SER A 24 -8.35 -1.96 -14.21
N PRO A 25 -9.34 -2.01 -13.41
CA PRO A 25 -10.41 -1.07 -13.49
C PRO A 25 -10.19 0.20 -12.76
N PHE A 26 -9.22 0.24 -11.93
CA PHE A 26 -9.15 1.33 -11.04
C PHE A 26 -8.65 2.51 -11.77
N LYS A 27 -9.51 3.34 -12.02
CA LYS A 27 -9.38 4.37 -12.89
C LYS A 27 -8.30 5.27 -12.55
N ASN A 28 -8.29 5.79 -11.40
CA ASN A 28 -7.37 6.81 -11.10
C ASN A 28 -6.17 6.33 -10.47
N GLY A 29 -6.25 5.23 -9.90
CA GLY A 29 -5.12 4.61 -9.33
C GLY A 29 -4.73 5.05 -7.95
N LYS A 30 -5.13 6.21 -7.51
CA LYS A 30 -4.74 6.65 -6.19
C LYS A 30 -5.55 5.94 -5.11
N VAL A 31 -4.85 5.59 -4.03
CA VAL A 31 -5.44 4.81 -2.95
C VAL A 31 -5.17 5.51 -1.62
N ILE A 32 -6.18 5.58 -0.79
CA ILE A 32 -6.03 6.12 0.56
C ILE A 32 -5.84 4.95 1.50
N MET A 33 -4.80 5.04 2.32
CA MET A 33 -4.52 4.02 3.33
C MET A 33 -4.78 4.62 4.69
N ILE A 34 -5.59 3.93 5.49
CA ILE A 34 -5.81 4.34 6.86
C ILE A 34 -5.20 3.28 7.75
N VAL A 35 -4.12 3.64 8.41
CA VAL A 35 -3.36 2.73 9.24
C VAL A 35 -3.61 3.07 10.69
N THR A 36 -4.18 2.12 11.43
CA THR A 36 -4.39 2.27 12.85
C THR A 36 -3.41 1.38 13.56
N LEU A 37 -2.68 1.91 14.52
CA LEU A 37 -1.71 1.11 15.23
C LEU A 37 -1.62 1.51 16.69
N GLU A 38 -1.17 0.58 17.51
CA GLU A 38 -0.90 0.83 18.91
C GLU A 38 0.59 0.70 19.12
N VAL A 39 1.17 1.64 19.82
CA VAL A 39 2.61 1.65 20.04
C VAL A 39 2.88 1.72 21.54
N LYS A 40 4.10 1.40 21.91
CA LYS A 40 4.47 1.44 23.31
C LYS A 40 4.69 2.87 23.77
N ASN A 41 5.22 3.71 22.90
CA ASN A 41 5.53 5.08 23.23
C ASN A 41 5.42 5.93 21.98
N PHE A 42 4.56 6.93 22.03
CA PHE A 42 4.33 7.77 20.86
C PHE A 42 5.58 8.51 20.42
N THR A 43 6.30 9.08 21.35
CA THR A 43 7.48 9.88 21.01
C THR A 43 8.54 9.06 20.29
N GLU A 44 8.81 7.87 20.78
CA GLU A 44 9.78 7.00 20.12
C GLU A 44 9.30 6.54 18.77
N TRP A 45 8.02 6.18 18.69
CA TRP A 45 7.46 5.77 17.42
C TRP A 45 7.53 6.90 16.40
N LYS A 46 7.24 8.12 16.83
CA LYS A 46 7.24 9.26 15.92
C LYS A 46 8.61 9.53 15.34
N LYS A 47 9.65 9.32 16.11
CA LYS A 47 11.01 9.48 15.59
C LYS A 47 11.28 8.52 14.45
N GLY A 48 10.91 7.27 14.62
CA GLY A 48 11.07 6.29 13.56
C GLY A 48 10.19 6.61 12.35
N PHE A 49 8.98 7.06 12.63
CA PHE A 49 8.06 7.42 11.56
C PHE A 49 8.65 8.56 10.72
N ASP A 50 9.16 9.60 11.38
CA ASP A 50 9.73 10.73 10.66
C ASP A 50 10.97 10.32 9.86
N ALA A 51 11.76 9.43 10.41
CA ALA A 51 12.93 8.95 9.70
C ALA A 51 12.56 8.14 8.46
N GLY A 52 11.34 7.67 8.39
CA GLY A 52 10.88 6.87 7.26
C GLY A 52 10.32 7.68 6.09
N TYR A 53 10.28 9.00 6.19
CA TYR A 53 9.74 9.80 5.10
C TYR A 53 10.42 9.57 3.76
N PRO A 54 11.77 9.49 3.70
CA PRO A 54 12.40 9.24 2.40
C PRO A 54 11.99 7.91 1.78
N VAL A 55 11.76 6.90 2.62
CA VAL A 55 11.32 5.59 2.14
C VAL A 55 9.92 5.71 1.54
N ARG A 56 9.05 6.47 2.21
CA ARG A 56 7.71 6.69 1.71
C ARG A 56 7.71 7.42 0.38
N GLU A 57 8.53 8.45 0.27
CA GLU A 57 8.63 9.19 -0.97
C GLU A 57 9.00 8.30 -2.13
N LYS A 58 10.00 7.46 -1.94
CA LYS A 58 10.43 6.55 -3.00
C LYS A 58 9.36 5.54 -3.35
N ALA A 59 8.53 5.19 -2.38
CA ALA A 59 7.49 4.21 -2.60
C ALA A 59 6.22 4.81 -3.20
N GLY A 60 6.19 6.12 -3.38
CA GLY A 60 5.00 6.76 -3.92
C GLY A 60 3.92 6.97 -2.87
N ILE A 61 4.33 7.14 -1.61
CA ILE A 61 3.39 7.29 -0.50
C ILE A 61 3.51 8.70 0.08
N LYS A 62 2.37 9.36 0.22
CA LYS A 62 2.33 10.70 0.77
C LYS A 62 1.55 10.66 2.08
N VAL A 63 2.14 11.19 3.13
CA VAL A 63 1.46 11.25 4.42
C VAL A 63 0.52 12.44 4.43
N LEU A 64 -0.73 12.20 4.70
CA LEU A 64 -1.73 13.26 4.75
C LEU A 64 -1.96 13.73 6.17
N SER A 65 -1.95 12.81 7.13
CA SER A 65 -2.22 13.18 8.50
C SER A 65 -1.71 12.12 9.46
N VAL A 66 -1.25 12.54 10.61
CA VAL A 66 -0.90 11.65 11.70
C VAL A 66 -1.72 12.08 12.89
N CYS A 67 -2.53 11.18 13.41
CA CYS A 67 -3.45 11.50 14.49
C CYS A 67 -3.21 10.60 15.70
N SER A 68 -3.38 11.17 16.86
CA SER A 68 -3.28 10.41 18.10
C SER A 68 -4.66 10.34 18.71
N SER A 69 -5.04 9.19 19.21
CA SER A 69 -6.37 9.03 19.81
C SER A 69 -6.51 9.91 21.06
N THR A 70 -7.68 10.50 21.23
CA THR A 70 -7.94 11.28 22.41
C THR A 70 -8.45 10.40 23.54
N GLU A 71 -8.76 9.15 23.24
CA GLU A 71 -9.34 8.25 24.23
C GLU A 71 -8.47 7.06 24.58
N ILE A 72 -7.73 6.56 23.62
CA ILE A 72 -6.91 5.38 23.84
C ILE A 72 -5.46 5.78 23.76
N GLU A 73 -4.77 5.60 24.87
CA GLU A 73 -3.38 5.99 24.95
C GLU A 73 -2.53 5.22 23.96
N ASN A 74 -1.63 5.93 23.30
CA ASN A 74 -0.70 5.34 22.34
C ASN A 74 -1.35 4.66 21.14
N GLN A 75 -2.59 5.01 20.86
CA GLN A 75 -3.22 4.58 19.62
C GLN A 75 -3.09 5.70 18.59
N ILE A 76 -2.64 5.34 17.40
CA ILE A 76 -2.33 6.30 16.37
C ILE A 76 -3.05 5.91 15.09
N VAL A 77 -3.49 6.93 14.35
CA VAL A 77 -4.05 6.73 13.02
C VAL A 77 -3.23 7.55 12.04
N VAL A 78 -2.69 6.88 11.03
CA VAL A 78 -1.95 7.56 9.97
C VAL A 78 -2.77 7.46 8.70
N ILE A 79 -3.00 8.59 8.06
CA ILE A 79 -3.71 8.63 6.79
C ILE A 79 -2.71 8.96 5.72
N GLU A 80 -2.60 8.06 4.73
CA GLU A 80 -1.61 8.19 3.68
C GLU A 80 -2.27 8.00 2.33
N GLU A 81 -1.64 8.55 1.30
CA GLU A 81 -2.10 8.41 -0.06
C GLU A 81 -1.02 7.70 -0.86
N ALA A 82 -1.39 6.61 -1.53
CA ALA A 82 -0.48 5.91 -2.42
C ALA A 82 -0.83 6.31 -3.84
N GLU A 83 0.18 6.43 -4.69
CA GLU A 83 -0.07 6.85 -6.07
C GLU A 83 -0.71 5.76 -6.91
N SER A 84 -0.74 4.53 -6.42
CA SER A 84 -1.40 3.43 -7.12
C SER A 84 -1.68 2.31 -6.14
N ALA A 85 -2.54 1.38 -6.55
CA ALA A 85 -2.83 0.20 -5.74
C ALA A 85 -1.57 -0.64 -5.55
N GLN A 86 -0.75 -0.72 -6.58
CA GLN A 86 0.49 -1.48 -6.50
C GLN A 86 1.43 -0.87 -5.47
N ALA A 87 1.55 0.45 -5.48
CA ALA A 87 2.39 1.14 -4.51
C ALA A 87 1.89 0.89 -3.10
N ALA A 88 0.56 0.91 -2.91
CA ALA A 88 -0.01 0.65 -1.61
C ALA A 88 0.32 -0.76 -1.13
N HIS A 89 0.16 -1.75 -1.99
CA HIS A 89 0.45 -3.12 -1.62
C HIS A 89 1.92 -3.34 -1.30
N ASN A 90 2.79 -2.74 -2.10
CA ASN A 90 4.22 -2.87 -1.85
C ASN A 90 4.59 -2.26 -0.50
N PHE A 91 4.02 -1.12 -0.20
CA PHE A 91 4.32 -0.44 1.05
C PHE A 91 3.76 -1.22 2.24
N LEU A 92 2.59 -1.84 2.07
CA LEU A 92 2.02 -2.66 3.13
C LEU A 92 2.91 -3.83 3.48
N THR A 93 3.51 -4.45 2.50
CA THR A 93 4.43 -5.55 2.73
C THR A 93 5.59 -5.08 3.59
N LEU A 94 6.09 -3.89 3.29
CA LEU A 94 7.18 -3.32 4.07
C LEU A 94 6.76 -3.04 5.51
N LEU A 95 5.58 -2.47 5.69
CA LEU A 95 5.08 -2.18 7.03
C LEU A 95 4.92 -3.45 7.85
N LYS A 96 4.39 -4.49 7.24
CA LYS A 96 4.19 -5.74 7.96
C LYS A 96 5.50 -6.38 8.40
N SER A 97 6.53 -6.23 7.60
CA SER A 97 7.82 -6.77 8.00
C SER A 97 8.39 -6.00 9.18
N LYS A 98 8.16 -4.70 9.22
CA LYS A 98 8.65 -3.89 10.33
C LYS A 98 7.84 -4.10 11.59
N GLN A 99 6.57 -4.50 11.45
CA GLN A 99 5.74 -4.75 12.60
C GLN A 99 6.31 -5.84 13.50
N LYS A 100 6.99 -6.80 12.91
CA LYS A 100 7.57 -7.90 13.67
C LYS A 100 8.75 -7.46 14.52
N GLU A 101 9.40 -6.39 14.13
CA GLU A 101 10.60 -5.95 14.82
C GLU A 101 10.41 -4.71 15.66
N GLY A 102 9.34 -4.02 15.45
CA GLY A 102 9.18 -2.71 16.01
C GLY A 102 8.41 -2.65 17.30
N ASP A 103 8.10 -1.43 17.68
CA ASP A 103 7.38 -1.14 18.91
C ASP A 103 5.87 -1.23 18.75
N MET A 104 5.41 -1.51 17.54
CA MET A 104 3.98 -1.58 17.26
C MET A 104 3.43 -2.87 17.80
N THR A 105 2.39 -2.77 18.62
CA THR A 105 1.78 -3.95 19.17
C THR A 105 0.65 -4.47 18.33
N LYS A 106 -0.04 -3.57 17.63
CA LYS A 106 -1.13 -3.94 16.75
C LYS A 106 -1.15 -2.99 15.56
N MET A 107 -1.50 -3.49 14.41
CA MET A 107 -1.62 -2.66 13.23
C MET A 107 -2.79 -3.15 12.39
N ASN A 108 -3.62 -2.22 11.97
CA ASN A 108 -4.73 -2.51 11.09
C ASN A 108 -4.68 -1.52 9.94
N VAL A 109 -4.88 -2.01 8.73
CA VAL A 109 -4.82 -1.17 7.55
C VAL A 109 -6.07 -1.34 6.73
N LYS A 110 -6.65 -0.23 6.32
CA LYS A 110 -7.79 -0.23 5.40
C LYS A 110 -7.42 0.59 4.18
N LEU A 111 -7.81 0.10 3.03
CA LEU A 111 -7.52 0.76 1.77
C LEU A 111 -8.80 1.21 1.11
N TYR A 112 -8.75 2.39 0.52
CA TYR A 112 -9.90 2.95 -0.17
C TYR A 112 -9.43 3.57 -1.48
N ASP A 113 -10.22 3.38 -2.52
CA ASP A 113 -9.93 4.05 -3.78
C ASP A 113 -10.27 5.52 -3.60
N LYS A 114 -9.37 6.38 -4.03
CA LYS A 114 -9.62 7.80 -3.92
C LYS A 114 -10.55 8.23 -5.05
N ALA A 115 -11.68 8.77 -4.69
CA ALA A 115 -12.68 9.17 -5.67
C ALA A 115 -12.37 10.52 -6.29
N GLU A 116 -11.85 11.45 -5.51
CA GLU A 116 -11.57 12.79 -6.01
C GLU A 116 -10.34 13.40 -5.38
#